data_711ef711c31693b7eb1d819640e043d2
#
_entry.id   711ef711c31693b7eb1d819640e043d2
#
_cell.length_a   1.000
_cell.length_b   1.000
_cell.length_c   1.000
_cell.angle_alpha   90.00
_cell.angle_beta   90.00
_cell.angle_gamma   90.00
#
_symmetry.space_group_name_H-M   'P 1'
#
loop_
_entity.id
_entity.type
_entity.pdbx_description
1 polymer ?
#
loop_
_entity_poly.entity_id
_entity_poly.type
_entity_poly.pdbx_seq_one_letter_code
_entity_poly.pdbx_strand_id
1 'polypeptide(L)'
;LGYTGDGQLTAETAMLLLDTKELYRKWYQDILDSQGAETGHIPHTAPFLGGGGGPGGWGCAVYQVPLAWAKIYGDDSLLVQGYDAILRWFDYMDAHSEKGLVVREEEGGWCLGDWCFPASEEKEQLPEAFINTFYYLHGLQEMMQISEKMNNKLPIRFAEREKNVKNAFLDAYFDP
;
A
#
# COMPACT_ATOMS: atom_id res chain seq x y z
N LEU A 1 2.96 18.35 -3.78
CA LEU A 1 3.69 17.45 -2.92
C LEU A 1 2.77 16.94 -1.82
N GLY A 2 2.63 15.63 -1.69
CA GLY A 2 1.84 15.01 -0.64
C GLY A 2 2.55 13.79 -0.06
N TYR A 3 2.41 13.59 1.24
CA TYR A 3 2.76 12.31 1.84
C TYR A 3 1.78 11.25 1.35
N THR A 4 2.33 10.12 0.90
CA THR A 4 1.55 9.05 0.29
C THR A 4 0.60 8.39 1.28
N GLY A 5 0.98 8.28 2.55
CA GLY A 5 0.10 7.84 3.63
C GLY A 5 -1.09 8.76 3.84
N ASP A 6 -0.82 10.06 4.03
CA ASP A 6 -1.87 11.07 4.29
C ASP A 6 -2.84 11.18 3.12
N GLY A 7 -2.30 11.22 1.90
CA GLY A 7 -3.11 11.36 0.70
C GLY A 7 -4.03 10.17 0.43
N GLN A 8 -3.57 8.93 0.69
CA GLN A 8 -4.42 7.74 0.51
C GLN A 8 -5.52 7.65 1.57
N LEU A 9 -5.20 7.95 2.84
CA LEU A 9 -6.17 7.88 3.94
C LEU A 9 -7.29 8.92 3.79
N THR A 10 -7.00 10.06 3.18
CA THR A 10 -7.99 11.12 2.95
C THR A 10 -8.69 11.02 1.59
N ALA A 11 -8.26 10.14 0.70
CA ALA A 11 -8.72 10.08 -0.69
C ALA A 11 -10.24 9.92 -0.83
N GLU A 12 -10.84 8.92 -0.20
CA GLU A 12 -12.30 8.70 -0.29
C GLU A 12 -13.08 9.90 0.23
N THR A 13 -12.68 10.45 1.39
CA THR A 13 -13.36 11.60 1.97
C THR A 13 -13.25 12.84 1.07
N ALA A 14 -12.07 13.10 0.52
CA ALA A 14 -11.85 14.22 -0.36
C ALA A 14 -12.63 14.09 -1.68
N MET A 15 -12.65 12.89 -2.27
CA MET A 15 -13.41 12.61 -3.50
C MET A 15 -14.93 12.70 -3.30
N LEU A 16 -15.43 12.40 -2.09
CA LEU A 16 -16.85 12.50 -1.76
C LEU A 16 -17.30 13.93 -1.47
N LEU A 17 -16.46 14.73 -0.82
CA LEU A 17 -16.84 16.04 -0.30
C LEU A 17 -16.41 17.20 -1.20
N LEU A 18 -15.43 17.01 -2.07
CA LEU A 18 -14.80 18.04 -2.88
C LEU A 18 -14.68 17.59 -4.35
N ASP A 19 -14.60 18.59 -5.25
CA ASP A 19 -14.25 18.31 -6.66
C ASP A 19 -12.74 18.10 -6.80
N THR A 20 -12.29 16.90 -6.46
CA THR A 20 -10.87 16.53 -6.44
C THR A 20 -10.46 15.55 -7.55
N LYS A 21 -11.34 15.33 -8.54
CA LYS A 21 -11.10 14.35 -9.59
C LYS A 21 -9.77 14.57 -10.31
N GLU A 22 -9.52 15.77 -10.81
CA GLU A 22 -8.28 16.08 -11.54
C GLU A 22 -7.05 16.11 -10.61
N LEU A 23 -7.25 16.51 -9.34
CA LEU A 23 -6.18 16.48 -8.34
C LEU A 23 -5.67 15.05 -8.13
N TYR A 24 -6.55 14.09 -7.85
CA TYR A 24 -6.15 12.71 -7.59
C TYR A 24 -5.67 11.99 -8.84
N ARG A 25 -6.21 12.31 -10.02
CA ARG A 25 -5.69 11.82 -11.30
C ARG A 25 -4.23 12.23 -11.49
N LYS A 26 -3.95 13.52 -11.30
CA LYS A 26 -2.60 14.08 -11.42
C LYS A 26 -1.67 13.49 -10.36
N TRP A 27 -2.12 13.43 -9.10
CA TRP A 27 -1.29 12.92 -8.02
C TRP A 27 -1.00 11.42 -8.16
N TYR A 28 -1.96 10.66 -8.68
CA TYR A 28 -1.71 9.25 -8.98
C TYR A 28 -0.60 9.08 -10.03
N GLN A 29 -0.58 9.92 -11.06
CA GLN A 29 0.53 9.94 -12.00
C GLN A 29 1.86 10.23 -11.30
N ASP A 30 1.90 11.19 -10.35
CA ASP A 30 3.10 11.48 -9.57
C ASP A 30 3.57 10.28 -8.73
N ILE A 31 2.65 9.49 -8.18
CA ILE A 31 2.97 8.24 -7.47
C ILE A 31 3.64 7.26 -8.44
N LEU A 32 3.06 7.06 -9.61
CA LEU A 32 3.61 6.16 -10.63
C LEU A 32 5.00 6.61 -11.11
N ASP A 33 5.17 7.90 -11.36
CA ASP A 33 6.44 8.50 -11.81
C ASP A 33 7.53 8.42 -10.72
N SER A 34 7.14 8.36 -9.45
CA SER A 34 8.05 8.27 -8.31
C SER A 34 8.43 6.82 -7.96
N GLN A 35 7.76 5.82 -8.53
CA GLN A 35 8.05 4.42 -8.23
C GLN A 35 9.43 4.00 -8.73
N GLY A 36 10.20 3.31 -7.90
CA GLY A 36 11.45 2.68 -8.30
C GLY A 36 11.21 1.65 -9.41
N ALA A 37 11.77 1.91 -10.60
CA ALA A 37 11.51 1.09 -11.80
C ALA A 37 11.94 -0.38 -11.62
N GLU A 38 13.06 -0.62 -10.94
CA GLU A 38 13.62 -1.95 -10.72
C GLU A 38 13.14 -2.57 -9.40
N THR A 39 12.97 -1.76 -8.36
CA THR A 39 12.65 -2.23 -7.01
C THR A 39 11.16 -2.36 -6.75
N GLY A 40 10.33 -1.54 -7.40
CA GLY A 40 8.91 -1.41 -7.08
C GLY A 40 8.62 -0.53 -5.87
N HIS A 41 9.65 0.01 -5.22
CA HIS A 41 9.55 0.90 -4.08
C HIS A 41 8.68 2.13 -4.38
N ILE A 42 7.82 2.51 -3.44
CA ILE A 42 7.04 3.75 -3.46
C ILE A 42 7.54 4.66 -2.34
N PRO A 43 8.03 5.87 -2.67
CA PRO A 43 8.48 6.83 -1.66
C PRO A 43 7.36 7.30 -0.73
N HIS A 44 7.74 7.83 0.43
CA HIS A 44 6.78 8.42 1.37
C HIS A 44 6.11 9.70 0.84
N THR A 45 6.66 10.32 -0.20
CA THR A 45 6.10 11.52 -0.84
C THR A 45 6.02 11.36 -2.36
N ALA A 46 4.98 11.93 -2.96
CA ALA A 46 4.84 12.06 -4.41
C ALA A 46 4.36 13.48 -4.78
N PRO A 47 5.00 14.17 -5.76
CA PRO A 47 6.28 13.82 -6.39
C PRO A 47 7.40 13.63 -5.38
N PHE A 48 8.36 12.75 -5.68
CA PHE A 48 9.47 12.51 -4.77
C PHE A 48 10.46 13.68 -4.73
N LEU A 49 10.65 14.25 -3.55
CA LEU A 49 11.61 15.34 -3.29
C LEU A 49 12.62 15.00 -2.18
N GLY A 50 12.89 13.71 -1.99
CA GLY A 50 13.69 13.22 -0.88
C GLY A 50 12.83 12.76 0.30
N GLY A 51 13.44 12.26 1.36
CA GLY A 51 12.75 11.80 2.57
C GLY A 51 12.53 10.30 2.67
N GLY A 52 13.13 9.54 1.74
CA GLY A 52 13.15 8.08 1.85
C GLY A 52 11.83 7.40 1.50
N GLY A 53 11.71 6.20 1.97
CA GLY A 53 10.64 5.25 1.78
C GLY A 53 10.98 3.96 2.50
N GLY A 54 10.16 2.98 2.40
CA GLY A 54 10.37 1.66 2.97
C GLY A 54 9.13 0.80 2.80
N PRO A 55 9.21 -0.49 3.06
CA PRO A 55 8.03 -1.34 3.03
C PRO A 55 7.04 -0.88 4.09
N GLY A 56 5.75 -0.78 3.74
CA GLY A 56 4.72 -0.41 4.71
C GLY A 56 3.56 0.38 4.14
N GLY A 57 2.78 0.97 5.06
CA GLY A 57 1.48 1.57 4.77
C GLY A 57 1.49 2.76 3.81
N TRP A 58 2.57 3.54 3.76
CA TRP A 58 2.67 4.70 2.86
C TRP A 58 2.66 4.30 1.39
N GLY A 59 3.42 3.27 1.02
CA GLY A 59 3.46 2.75 -0.35
C GLY A 59 2.13 2.20 -0.86
N CYS A 60 1.20 1.91 0.03
CA CYS A 60 -0.16 1.46 -0.31
C CYS A 60 -0.92 2.45 -1.20
N ALA A 61 -0.52 3.71 -1.25
CA ALA A 61 -1.13 4.72 -2.10
C ALA A 61 -1.22 4.26 -3.57
N VAL A 62 -0.29 3.42 -4.04
CA VAL A 62 -0.29 2.92 -5.41
C VAL A 62 -1.53 2.08 -5.74
N TYR A 63 -2.13 1.39 -4.79
CA TYR A 63 -3.36 0.64 -5.01
C TYR A 63 -4.60 1.28 -4.32
N GLN A 64 -4.43 1.95 -3.18
CA GLN A 64 -5.53 2.55 -2.43
C GLN A 64 -6.18 3.73 -3.18
N VAL A 65 -5.37 4.58 -3.81
CA VAL A 65 -5.90 5.73 -4.56
C VAL A 65 -6.76 5.30 -5.76
N PRO A 66 -6.29 4.39 -6.65
CA PRO A 66 -7.15 3.93 -7.74
C PRO A 66 -8.35 3.11 -7.27
N LEU A 67 -8.28 2.45 -6.11
CA LEU A 67 -9.45 1.79 -5.51
C LEU A 67 -10.50 2.80 -5.06
N ALA A 68 -10.11 3.83 -4.32
CA ALA A 68 -10.99 4.92 -3.92
C ALA A 68 -11.64 5.59 -5.15
N TRP A 69 -10.84 5.81 -6.20
CA TRP A 69 -11.31 6.35 -7.46
C TRP A 69 -12.39 5.48 -8.11
N ALA A 70 -12.11 4.18 -8.27
CA ALA A 70 -13.06 3.24 -8.86
C ALA A 70 -14.36 3.15 -8.05
N LYS A 71 -14.25 3.15 -6.72
CA LYS A 71 -15.38 3.10 -5.80
C LYS A 71 -16.26 4.36 -5.87
N ILE A 72 -15.66 5.54 -5.91
CA ILE A 72 -16.40 6.81 -5.86
C ILE A 72 -16.91 7.25 -7.23
N TYR A 73 -16.10 7.09 -8.27
CA TYR A 73 -16.43 7.57 -9.62
C TYR A 73 -16.96 6.48 -10.56
N GLY A 74 -16.91 5.19 -10.16
CA GLY A 74 -17.28 4.08 -11.04
C GLY A 74 -16.36 3.94 -12.27
N ASP A 75 -15.11 4.36 -12.14
CA ASP A 75 -14.14 4.47 -13.24
C ASP A 75 -12.87 3.69 -12.88
N ASP A 76 -12.61 2.60 -13.59
CA ASP A 76 -11.45 1.73 -13.35
C ASP A 76 -10.16 2.20 -14.06
N SER A 77 -10.17 3.37 -14.70
CA SER A 77 -9.06 3.86 -15.54
C SER A 77 -7.73 3.95 -14.81
N LEU A 78 -7.73 4.38 -13.53
CA LEU A 78 -6.50 4.45 -12.74
C LEU A 78 -6.00 3.06 -12.31
N LEU A 79 -6.89 2.09 -12.07
CA LEU A 79 -6.50 0.71 -11.81
C LEU A 79 -5.83 0.08 -13.03
N VAL A 80 -6.39 0.31 -14.22
CA VAL A 80 -5.80 -0.15 -15.48
C VAL A 80 -4.43 0.50 -15.72
N GLN A 81 -4.35 1.83 -15.52
CA GLN A 81 -3.12 2.59 -15.69
C GLN A 81 -2.01 2.11 -14.75
N GLY A 82 -2.32 1.85 -13.50
CA GLY A 82 -1.35 1.51 -12.46
C GLY A 82 -1.13 0.02 -12.25
N TYR A 83 -1.78 -0.86 -12.99
CA TYR A 83 -1.79 -2.29 -12.70
C TYR A 83 -0.39 -2.90 -12.55
N ASP A 84 0.51 -2.65 -13.50
CA ASP A 84 1.88 -3.15 -13.43
C ASP A 84 2.69 -2.52 -12.27
N ALA A 85 2.43 -1.26 -11.94
CA ALA A 85 3.06 -0.59 -10.81
C ALA A 85 2.60 -1.21 -9.48
N ILE A 86 1.32 -1.54 -9.37
CA ILE A 86 0.75 -2.24 -8.22
C ILE A 86 1.41 -3.62 -8.06
N LEU A 87 1.55 -4.38 -9.13
CA LEU A 87 2.21 -5.69 -9.09
C LEU A 87 3.67 -5.58 -8.62
N ARG A 88 4.42 -4.60 -9.13
CA ARG A 88 5.81 -4.35 -8.69
C ARG A 88 5.89 -3.99 -7.20
N TRP A 89 4.93 -3.21 -6.70
CA TRP A 89 4.90 -2.88 -5.27
C TRP A 89 4.66 -4.13 -4.41
N PHE A 90 3.79 -5.04 -4.82
CA PHE A 90 3.61 -6.30 -4.10
C PHE A 90 4.86 -7.20 -4.14
N ASP A 91 5.59 -7.21 -5.26
CA ASP A 91 6.87 -7.92 -5.34
C ASP A 91 7.94 -7.29 -4.44
N TYR A 92 7.95 -5.95 -4.32
CA TYR A 92 8.79 -5.23 -3.36
C TYR A 92 8.46 -5.62 -1.91
N MET A 93 7.19 -5.65 -1.53
CA MET A 93 6.78 -6.07 -0.17
C MET A 93 7.19 -7.53 0.11
N ASP A 94 7.05 -8.41 -0.86
CA ASP A 94 7.47 -9.81 -0.74
C ASP A 94 8.98 -9.94 -0.55
N ALA A 95 9.77 -9.18 -1.27
CA ALA A 95 11.22 -9.15 -1.15
C ALA A 95 11.71 -8.68 0.23
N HIS A 96 10.89 -7.88 0.94
CA HIS A 96 11.14 -7.40 2.29
C HIS A 96 10.49 -8.27 3.38
N SER A 97 9.96 -9.42 3.01
CA SER A 97 9.28 -10.34 3.91
C SER A 97 10.16 -11.54 4.30
N GLU A 98 9.97 -12.02 5.52
CA GLU A 98 10.53 -13.30 6.01
C GLU A 98 9.41 -14.13 6.62
N LYS A 99 9.27 -15.38 6.15
CA LYS A 99 8.23 -16.32 6.62
C LYS A 99 6.81 -15.72 6.58
N GLY A 100 6.54 -14.85 5.61
CA GLY A 100 5.24 -14.21 5.43
C GLY A 100 5.02 -12.90 6.19
N LEU A 101 5.99 -12.44 6.98
CA LEU A 101 5.93 -11.15 7.67
C LEU A 101 6.85 -10.13 6.98
N VAL A 102 6.41 -8.90 6.82
CA VAL A 102 7.23 -7.80 6.31
C VAL A 102 8.13 -7.30 7.43
N VAL A 103 9.40 -7.71 7.43
CA VAL A 103 10.31 -7.54 8.57
C VAL A 103 11.58 -6.76 8.25
N ARG A 104 11.87 -6.52 6.98
CA ARG A 104 13.10 -5.83 6.56
C ARG A 104 12.80 -4.42 6.10
N GLU A 105 13.65 -3.50 6.53
CA GLU A 105 13.69 -2.15 5.98
C GLU A 105 14.55 -2.11 4.71
N GLU A 106 14.28 -1.14 3.87
CA GLU A 106 15.14 -0.81 2.74
C GLU A 106 16.42 -0.12 3.24
N GLU A 107 17.56 -0.41 2.61
CA GLU A 107 18.81 0.29 2.93
C GLU A 107 18.66 1.79 2.67
N GLY A 108 18.92 2.60 3.70
CA GLY A 108 18.73 4.04 3.66
C GLY A 108 17.26 4.51 3.69
N GLY A 109 16.33 3.57 3.81
CA GLY A 109 14.91 3.83 4.04
C GLY A 109 14.56 3.82 5.54
N TRP A 110 13.30 3.97 5.82
CA TRP A 110 12.73 3.82 7.16
C TRP A 110 11.26 3.39 7.05
N CYS A 111 10.82 2.61 8.00
CA CYS A 111 9.39 2.32 8.17
C CYS A 111 8.78 3.34 9.12
N LEU A 112 7.66 3.95 8.74
CA LEU A 112 6.97 4.88 9.63
C LEU A 112 6.09 4.16 10.65
N GLY A 113 5.70 2.91 10.38
CA GLY A 113 4.92 2.08 11.30
C GLY A 113 3.60 2.75 11.71
N ASP A 114 3.31 2.71 13.00
CA ASP A 114 2.19 3.42 13.63
C ASP A 114 2.57 4.87 13.92
N TRP A 115 2.63 5.67 12.84
CA TRP A 115 3.05 7.07 12.91
C TRP A 115 2.06 7.92 13.73
N CYS A 116 2.58 8.70 14.66
CA CYS A 116 1.78 9.55 15.53
C CYS A 116 0.79 8.78 16.44
N PHE A 117 1.12 7.55 16.85
CA PHE A 117 0.31 6.86 17.83
C PHE A 117 0.17 7.71 19.11
N PRO A 118 -1.00 7.66 19.78
CA PRO A 118 -1.20 8.40 21.02
C PRO A 118 -0.36 7.78 22.14
N ALA A 119 0.85 8.30 22.32
CA ALA A 119 1.77 7.84 23.36
C ALA A 119 1.18 8.09 24.75
N SER A 120 1.17 7.08 25.61
CA SER A 120 0.89 7.17 27.03
C SER A 120 1.85 6.23 27.77
N GLU A 121 2.05 6.44 29.05
CA GLU A 121 2.90 5.57 29.87
C GLU A 121 2.44 4.10 29.88
N GLU A 122 1.18 3.84 29.49
CA GLU A 122 0.55 2.51 29.48
C GLU A 122 0.46 1.89 28.06
N LYS A 123 0.87 2.61 27.00
CA LYS A 123 0.73 2.14 25.61
C LYS A 123 2.08 2.07 24.94
N GLU A 124 2.42 0.88 24.47
CA GLU A 124 3.56 0.65 23.60
C GLU A 124 3.16 0.84 22.13
N GLN A 125 4.10 1.36 21.34
CA GLN A 125 3.95 1.43 19.89
C GLN A 125 3.86 0.02 19.31
N LEU A 126 2.96 -0.19 18.35
CA LEU A 126 2.87 -1.47 17.65
C LEU A 126 4.15 -1.74 16.86
N PRO A 127 4.59 -3.01 16.79
CA PRO A 127 5.74 -3.37 15.97
C PRO A 127 5.53 -2.97 14.51
N GLU A 128 6.55 -2.42 13.87
CA GLU A 128 6.50 -2.02 12.46
C GLU A 128 6.12 -3.19 11.55
N ALA A 129 6.64 -4.38 11.84
CA ALA A 129 6.29 -5.60 11.12
C ALA A 129 4.79 -5.93 11.18
N PHE A 130 4.11 -5.64 12.30
CA PHE A 130 2.66 -5.78 12.41
C PHE A 130 1.94 -4.86 11.43
N ILE A 131 2.26 -3.56 11.45
CA ILE A 131 1.64 -2.55 10.59
C ILE A 131 1.92 -2.83 9.12
N ASN A 132 3.18 -3.09 8.77
CA ASN A 132 3.59 -3.33 7.40
C ASN A 132 2.94 -4.60 6.82
N THR A 133 2.89 -5.67 7.61
CA THR A 133 2.27 -6.94 7.19
C THR A 133 0.76 -6.80 7.08
N PHE A 134 0.11 -6.03 7.96
CA PHE A 134 -1.32 -5.74 7.86
C PHE A 134 -1.64 -5.07 6.51
N TYR A 135 -0.93 -4.01 6.15
CA TYR A 135 -1.16 -3.32 4.88
C TYR A 135 -0.84 -4.20 3.66
N TYR A 136 0.17 -5.05 3.77
CA TYR A 136 0.49 -6.01 2.73
C TYR A 136 -0.65 -7.03 2.53
N LEU A 137 -1.12 -7.64 3.60
CA LEU A 137 -2.24 -8.59 3.57
C LEU A 137 -3.53 -7.94 3.05
N HIS A 138 -3.87 -6.76 3.58
CA HIS A 138 -5.04 -6.00 3.14
C HIS A 138 -5.00 -5.72 1.63
N GLY A 139 -3.85 -5.26 1.13
CA GLY A 139 -3.68 -5.01 -0.30
C GLY A 139 -3.82 -6.26 -1.17
N LEU A 140 -3.26 -7.41 -0.75
CA LEU A 140 -3.45 -8.68 -1.46
C LEU A 140 -4.93 -9.06 -1.55
N GLN A 141 -5.70 -8.88 -0.47
CA GLN A 141 -7.14 -9.17 -0.44
C GLN A 141 -7.93 -8.23 -1.36
N GLU A 142 -7.64 -6.94 -1.34
CA GLU A 142 -8.27 -5.96 -2.23
C GLU A 142 -7.98 -6.27 -3.71
N MET A 143 -6.74 -6.59 -4.05
CA MET A 143 -6.37 -6.93 -5.42
C MET A 143 -7.04 -8.21 -5.93
N MET A 144 -7.28 -9.20 -5.06
CA MET A 144 -8.02 -10.40 -5.45
C MET A 144 -9.47 -10.05 -5.84
N GLN A 145 -10.15 -9.20 -5.07
CA GLN A 145 -11.51 -8.75 -5.38
C GLN A 145 -11.58 -7.94 -6.69
N ILE A 146 -10.60 -7.07 -6.93
CA ILE A 146 -10.52 -6.27 -8.16
C ILE A 146 -10.28 -7.14 -9.37
N SER A 147 -9.36 -8.08 -9.28
CA SER A 147 -9.03 -8.98 -10.39
C SER A 147 -10.24 -9.79 -10.84
N GLU A 148 -11.08 -10.23 -9.90
CA GLU A 148 -12.35 -10.88 -10.23
C GLU A 148 -13.29 -9.97 -11.03
N LYS A 149 -13.43 -8.70 -10.61
CA LYS A 149 -14.27 -7.72 -11.28
C LYS A 149 -13.77 -7.35 -12.68
N MET A 150 -12.45 -7.26 -12.85
CA MET A 150 -11.84 -6.88 -14.13
C MET A 150 -11.65 -8.04 -15.11
N ASN A 151 -12.09 -9.26 -14.77
CA ASN A 151 -11.84 -10.49 -15.54
C ASN A 151 -10.33 -10.73 -15.81
N ASN A 152 -9.46 -10.07 -15.09
CA ASN A 152 -8.02 -10.29 -15.12
C ASN A 152 -7.67 -11.33 -14.06
N LYS A 153 -7.12 -12.44 -14.50
CA LYS A 153 -6.61 -13.45 -13.57
C LYS A 153 -5.33 -12.93 -12.93
N LEU A 154 -5.40 -12.56 -11.66
CA LEU A 154 -4.17 -12.41 -10.87
C LEU A 154 -3.35 -13.69 -10.97
N PRO A 155 -2.02 -13.59 -11.06
CA PRO A 155 -1.17 -14.77 -11.00
C PRO A 155 -1.54 -15.63 -9.79
N ILE A 156 -1.56 -16.95 -9.95
CA ILE A 156 -1.85 -17.94 -8.88
C ILE A 156 -1.02 -17.65 -7.62
N ARG A 157 0.21 -17.13 -7.80
CA ARG A 157 1.10 -16.71 -6.74
C ARG A 157 0.49 -15.72 -5.74
N PHE A 158 -0.51 -14.92 -6.14
CA PHE A 158 -1.15 -13.95 -5.23
C PHE A 158 -2.06 -14.63 -4.22
N ALA A 159 -2.82 -15.64 -4.61
CA ALA A 159 -3.66 -16.40 -3.69
C ALA A 159 -2.82 -17.22 -2.69
N GLU A 160 -1.72 -17.82 -3.16
CA GLU A 160 -0.77 -18.50 -2.27
C GLU A 160 -0.08 -17.54 -1.31
N ARG A 161 0.32 -16.36 -1.81
CA ARG A 161 0.95 -15.30 -1.03
C ARG A 161 -0.01 -14.75 0.03
N GLU A 162 -1.25 -14.43 -0.32
CA GLU A 162 -2.29 -14.01 0.64
C GLU A 162 -2.46 -15.03 1.76
N LYS A 163 -2.62 -16.29 1.42
CA LYS A 163 -2.77 -17.37 2.41
C LYS A 163 -1.57 -17.48 3.35
N ASN A 164 -0.35 -17.39 2.80
CA ASN A 164 0.88 -17.49 3.58
C ASN A 164 1.04 -16.29 4.53
N VAL A 165 0.83 -15.08 4.03
CA VAL A 165 0.90 -13.84 4.82
C VAL A 165 -0.16 -13.84 5.92
N LYS A 166 -1.40 -14.22 5.59
CA LYS A 166 -2.50 -14.31 6.56
C LYS A 166 -2.19 -15.28 7.70
N ASN A 167 -1.72 -16.49 7.38
CA ASN A 167 -1.37 -17.46 8.40
C ASN A 167 -0.22 -16.96 9.27
N ALA A 168 0.85 -16.43 8.67
CA ALA A 168 1.98 -15.88 9.41
C ALA A 168 1.58 -14.72 10.32
N PHE A 169 0.69 -13.84 9.85
CA PHE A 169 0.18 -12.71 10.62
C PHE A 169 -0.66 -13.17 11.82
N LEU A 170 -1.55 -14.15 11.62
CA LEU A 170 -2.35 -14.70 12.70
C LEU A 170 -1.48 -15.44 13.73
N ASP A 171 -0.55 -16.28 13.26
CA ASP A 171 0.35 -17.03 14.14
C ASP A 171 1.29 -16.12 14.97
N ALA A 172 1.66 -14.96 14.43
CA ALA A 172 2.58 -14.05 15.10
C ALA A 172 1.90 -13.11 16.11
N TYR A 173 0.63 -12.72 15.86
CA TYR A 173 0.02 -11.60 16.57
C TYR A 173 -1.33 -11.90 17.22
N PHE A 174 -1.90 -13.07 16.99
CA PHE A 174 -3.17 -13.43 17.59
C PHE A 174 -3.07 -14.79 18.29
N ASP A 175 -3.31 -14.78 19.60
CA ASP A 175 -3.51 -16.01 20.34
C ASP A 175 -4.90 -16.59 20.00
N PRO A 176 -5.01 -17.94 19.81
CA PRO A 176 -6.27 -18.60 19.48
C PRO A 176 -7.30 -18.53 20.64
#